data_d8b357e0f2e0ea786ac42cff5b383c2e
#
_entry.id   d8b357e0f2e0ea786ac42cff5b383c2e
#
_cell.length_a   1.000
_cell.length_b   1.000
_cell.length_c   1.000
_cell.angle_alpha   90.00
_cell.angle_beta   90.00
_cell.angle_gamma   90.00
#
_symmetry.space_group_name_H-M   'P 1'
#
loop_
_entity.id
_entity.type
_entity.pdbx_description
1 polymer ?
#
loop_
_entity_poly.entity_id
_entity_poly.type
_entity_poly.pdbx_seq_one_letter_code
_entity_poly.pdbx_strand_id
1 'polypeptide(L)'
;MAIKKRIELMVCAGTGCVAGGSFQIMDELKKELTKRGLKDEVSVVTTGCNGFCGQGPLMVVMPDHIFYGWLTLEDIPHLVEEHFLKGRPVKKLMFTPPEEKAPLPLLSDIPFFKKQVLVVLRNKGIVNPERIRDYIARDGYVALEKVLFSMKPEEVVEEIIKSGLRGRGGAGFPTGRKWKLTRQQERNPKYLIANCDEGDPGAYMDRSVLESDPHSVIEGMTIAANAIGSTQGFIYVRTEYPLAIQRMKTAITQAREHGLLGENILESGFDFDIEIREGSGAFVCGEESSLIHSIEGDIPEPRQRPPFPAESGLWGSPTLINNVETLANVPMIIAKGADWFSSIGTETSKGTKIFSLVGKINNTGLIEVPMGITLREVIYDIGGGIPGGKEFKAVQTGGPSGGCIPASMLDSPIDYESLTAAGSMMGSGGMIVMDEDTCVVDVAKFFIQFTNDESCGKCVSCREGSDALLEVLTRISSGSGREGDIEFLEELGHTVKDASMCGLGQTLPNPVLSTLRYFRDEYEAHIKEKRCPALVCKNLIRYYIDPDKCAGCLKCLKTCPVGAITGELKYVHIIDQDKCTKCGQCLEVCPPKIAAVKKVTGNDLQELEQLSEIIPCAERRKK
;
A
#
# COMPACT_ATOMS: atom_id res chain seq x y z
N MET A 1 -0.16 -43.99 3.19
CA MET A 1 -0.54 -43.12 2.08
C MET A 1 -1.51 -42.06 2.60
N ALA A 2 -1.19 -40.80 2.57
CA ALA A 2 -2.15 -39.75 2.89
C ALA A 2 -3.28 -39.79 1.85
N ILE A 3 -4.53 -39.88 2.26
CA ILE A 3 -5.67 -39.83 1.36
C ILE A 3 -5.66 -38.45 0.70
N LYS A 4 -5.50 -38.39 -0.61
CA LYS A 4 -5.54 -37.12 -1.36
C LYS A 4 -6.95 -36.55 -1.24
N LYS A 5 -7.06 -35.37 -0.66
CA LYS A 5 -8.34 -34.68 -0.51
C LYS A 5 -8.92 -34.35 -1.89
N ARG A 6 -10.24 -34.46 -2.04
CA ARG A 6 -10.97 -34.12 -3.27
C ARG A 6 -11.01 -32.63 -3.51
N ILE A 7 -11.12 -31.84 -2.43
CA ILE A 7 -11.21 -30.39 -2.45
C ILE A 7 -10.24 -29.81 -1.42
N GLU A 8 -9.54 -28.74 -1.78
CA GLU A 8 -8.77 -27.94 -0.85
C GLU A 8 -9.30 -26.50 -0.86
N LEU A 9 -9.65 -25.99 0.31
CA LEU A 9 -10.16 -24.64 0.52
C LEU A 9 -9.02 -23.75 0.95
N MET A 10 -8.47 -22.98 0.00
CA MET A 10 -7.34 -22.08 0.20
C MET A 10 -7.87 -20.75 0.77
N VAL A 11 -7.89 -20.61 2.08
CA VAL A 11 -8.42 -19.42 2.76
C VAL A 11 -7.32 -18.41 3.01
N CYS A 12 -7.53 -17.19 2.54
CA CYS A 12 -6.58 -16.09 2.73
C CYS A 12 -6.48 -15.71 4.22
N ALA A 13 -5.27 -15.71 4.74
CA ALA A 13 -4.94 -15.30 6.11
C ALA A 13 -3.86 -14.20 6.15
N GLY A 14 -3.85 -13.28 5.19
CA GLY A 14 -3.16 -12.00 5.32
C GLY A 14 -3.91 -11.06 6.25
N THR A 15 -3.23 -10.08 6.83
CA THR A 15 -3.76 -9.17 7.88
C THR A 15 -5.15 -8.62 7.57
N GLY A 16 -5.43 -8.16 6.33
CA GLY A 16 -6.75 -7.62 5.97
C GLY A 16 -7.88 -8.65 6.08
N CYS A 17 -7.65 -9.89 5.60
CA CYS A 17 -8.63 -10.98 5.72
C CYS A 17 -8.78 -11.47 7.17
N VAL A 18 -7.70 -11.49 7.94
CA VAL A 18 -7.73 -11.84 9.37
C VAL A 18 -8.56 -10.82 10.14
N ALA A 19 -8.36 -9.54 9.91
CA ALA A 19 -9.18 -8.47 10.49
C ALA A 19 -10.67 -8.58 10.08
N GLY A 20 -10.96 -9.09 8.88
CA GLY A 20 -12.30 -9.39 8.39
C GLY A 20 -12.89 -10.73 8.91
N GLY A 21 -12.18 -11.47 9.77
CA GLY A 21 -12.69 -12.70 10.39
C GLY A 21 -12.35 -14.00 9.68
N SER A 22 -11.29 -14.05 8.85
CA SER A 22 -10.95 -15.27 8.08
C SER A 22 -10.63 -16.49 8.97
N PHE A 23 -10.05 -16.30 10.15
CA PHE A 23 -9.82 -17.42 11.09
C PHE A 23 -11.13 -18.00 11.62
N GLN A 24 -12.09 -17.15 11.98
CA GLN A 24 -13.43 -17.57 12.40
C GLN A 24 -14.15 -18.33 11.28
N ILE A 25 -14.02 -17.85 10.04
CA ILE A 25 -14.54 -18.52 8.84
C ILE A 25 -13.91 -19.90 8.66
N MET A 26 -12.59 -20.04 8.83
CA MET A 26 -11.91 -21.33 8.76
C MET A 26 -12.39 -22.31 9.84
N ASP A 27 -12.61 -21.84 11.06
CA ASP A 27 -13.12 -22.69 12.15
C ASP A 27 -14.56 -23.13 11.89
N GLU A 28 -15.41 -22.25 11.38
CA GLU A 28 -16.77 -22.59 11.01
C GLU A 28 -16.83 -23.56 9.82
N LEU A 29 -15.96 -23.37 8.80
CA LEU A 29 -15.80 -24.34 7.70
C LEU A 29 -15.45 -25.74 8.23
N LYS A 30 -14.46 -25.86 9.14
CA LYS A 30 -14.08 -27.16 9.75
C LYS A 30 -15.23 -27.81 10.52
N LYS A 31 -16.02 -27.02 11.27
CA LYS A 31 -17.20 -27.51 12.00
C LYS A 31 -18.28 -28.01 11.04
N GLU A 32 -18.66 -27.22 10.05
CA GLU A 32 -19.70 -27.58 9.09
C GLU A 32 -19.30 -28.77 8.20
N LEU A 33 -18.02 -28.85 7.79
CA LEU A 33 -17.50 -30.02 7.06
C LEU A 33 -17.57 -31.29 7.91
N THR A 34 -17.23 -31.20 9.21
CA THR A 34 -17.32 -32.32 10.14
C THR A 34 -18.76 -32.77 10.34
N LYS A 35 -19.68 -31.84 10.56
CA LYS A 35 -21.12 -32.08 10.72
C LYS A 35 -21.76 -32.80 9.52
N ARG A 36 -21.26 -32.54 8.31
CA ARG A 36 -21.76 -33.14 7.06
C ARG A 36 -20.96 -34.38 6.60
N GLY A 37 -19.99 -34.85 7.41
CA GLY A 37 -19.17 -36.02 7.05
C GLY A 37 -18.16 -35.79 5.94
N LEU A 38 -17.83 -34.54 5.62
CA LEU A 38 -16.91 -34.16 4.54
C LEU A 38 -15.46 -33.95 5.01
N LYS A 39 -15.16 -34.11 6.30
CA LYS A 39 -13.83 -33.86 6.90
C LYS A 39 -12.69 -34.61 6.20
N ASP A 40 -12.96 -35.81 5.70
CA ASP A 40 -11.95 -36.64 5.06
C ASP A 40 -11.81 -36.38 3.56
N GLU A 41 -12.73 -35.67 2.96
CA GLU A 41 -12.74 -35.31 1.53
C GLU A 41 -12.28 -33.88 1.26
N VAL A 42 -12.57 -32.97 2.18
CA VAL A 42 -12.31 -31.52 2.02
C VAL A 42 -11.32 -31.05 3.09
N SER A 43 -10.27 -30.34 2.69
CA SER A 43 -9.31 -29.72 3.61
C SER A 43 -9.46 -28.19 3.61
N VAL A 44 -9.30 -27.59 4.79
CA VAL A 44 -9.20 -26.14 4.95
C VAL A 44 -7.74 -25.78 5.14
N VAL A 45 -7.17 -25.04 4.20
CA VAL A 45 -5.75 -24.67 4.15
C VAL A 45 -5.63 -23.17 4.38
N THR A 46 -4.81 -22.81 5.36
CA THR A 46 -4.41 -21.41 5.58
C THR A 46 -3.40 -21.02 4.51
N THR A 47 -3.63 -19.92 3.81
CA THR A 47 -2.65 -19.38 2.85
C THR A 47 -2.16 -18.00 3.28
N GLY A 48 -1.06 -17.55 2.68
CA GLY A 48 -0.66 -16.15 2.76
C GLY A 48 -1.66 -15.20 2.11
N CYS A 49 -1.34 -13.92 2.05
CA CYS A 49 -2.16 -12.91 1.40
C CYS A 49 -2.37 -13.28 -0.08
N ASN A 50 -3.63 -13.28 -0.53
CA ASN A 50 -3.97 -13.50 -1.94
C ASN A 50 -3.73 -12.24 -2.79
N GLY A 51 -3.68 -11.05 -2.16
CA GLY A 51 -3.49 -9.76 -2.80
C GLY A 51 -4.79 -9.02 -3.15
N PHE A 52 -5.94 -9.67 -3.27
CA PHE A 52 -7.20 -9.00 -3.62
C PHE A 52 -7.97 -8.53 -2.37
N CYS A 53 -7.37 -7.58 -1.66
CA CYS A 53 -7.84 -7.15 -0.32
C CYS A 53 -9.25 -6.57 -0.32
N GLY A 54 -9.68 -5.89 -1.39
CA GLY A 54 -11.05 -5.37 -1.54
C GLY A 54 -12.14 -6.43 -1.56
N GLN A 55 -11.79 -7.71 -1.73
CA GLN A 55 -12.71 -8.84 -1.73
C GLN A 55 -12.62 -9.72 -0.47
N GLY A 56 -11.82 -9.31 0.51
CA GLY A 56 -11.64 -10.08 1.74
C GLY A 56 -12.82 -10.03 2.71
N PRO A 57 -13.02 -11.08 3.52
CA PRO A 57 -12.36 -12.39 3.53
C PRO A 57 -12.63 -13.22 2.27
N LEU A 58 -11.61 -13.88 1.75
CA LEU A 58 -11.72 -14.61 0.48
C LEU A 58 -11.14 -16.03 0.57
N MET A 59 -11.60 -16.88 -0.35
CA MET A 59 -11.21 -18.27 -0.47
C MET A 59 -11.14 -18.70 -1.93
N VAL A 60 -10.14 -19.52 -2.27
CA VAL A 60 -10.06 -20.20 -3.58
C VAL A 60 -10.26 -21.70 -3.36
N VAL A 61 -11.16 -22.30 -4.14
CA VAL A 61 -11.48 -23.71 -4.07
C VAL A 61 -10.70 -24.47 -5.13
N MET A 62 -9.81 -25.37 -4.69
CA MET A 62 -9.01 -26.22 -5.55
C MET A 62 -9.65 -27.61 -5.73
N PRO A 63 -9.51 -28.29 -6.89
CA PRO A 63 -8.65 -27.92 -8.04
C PRO A 63 -9.32 -26.98 -9.04
N ASP A 64 -10.58 -26.65 -8.90
CA ASP A 64 -11.37 -25.92 -9.91
C ASP A 64 -11.04 -24.43 -9.98
N HIS A 65 -10.20 -23.91 -9.06
CA HIS A 65 -9.85 -22.48 -8.96
C HIS A 65 -11.03 -21.52 -8.81
N ILE A 66 -12.12 -21.98 -8.18
CA ILE A 66 -13.31 -21.16 -7.95
C ILE A 66 -13.03 -20.14 -6.86
N PHE A 67 -13.25 -18.86 -7.17
CA PHE A 67 -13.01 -17.73 -6.26
C PHE A 67 -14.29 -17.33 -5.54
N TYR A 68 -14.21 -17.20 -4.22
CA TYR A 68 -15.25 -16.63 -3.36
C TYR A 68 -14.70 -15.45 -2.57
N GLY A 69 -15.43 -14.33 -2.55
CA GLY A 69 -15.09 -13.11 -1.82
C GLY A 69 -16.19 -12.68 -0.85
N TRP A 70 -15.85 -11.70 0.02
CA TRP A 70 -16.73 -11.13 1.05
C TRP A 70 -17.44 -12.18 1.91
N LEU A 71 -16.73 -13.25 2.22
CA LEU A 71 -17.28 -14.35 3.01
C LEU A 71 -17.62 -13.90 4.43
N THR A 72 -18.79 -14.31 4.90
CA THR A 72 -19.25 -14.14 6.28
C THR A 72 -19.50 -15.50 6.94
N LEU A 73 -19.59 -15.52 8.27
CA LEU A 73 -19.93 -16.75 9.00
C LEU A 73 -21.28 -17.33 8.59
N GLU A 74 -22.23 -16.47 8.26
CA GLU A 74 -23.59 -16.83 7.83
C GLU A 74 -23.63 -17.55 6.49
N ASP A 75 -22.66 -17.28 5.60
CA ASP A 75 -22.56 -17.91 4.29
C ASP A 75 -22.07 -19.37 4.36
N ILE A 76 -21.30 -19.73 5.39
CA ILE A 76 -20.57 -21.01 5.45
C ILE A 76 -21.48 -22.24 5.43
N PRO A 77 -22.58 -22.34 6.22
CA PRO A 77 -23.46 -23.50 6.17
C PRO A 77 -24.07 -23.73 4.79
N HIS A 78 -24.47 -22.65 4.11
CA HIS A 78 -25.03 -22.70 2.76
C HIS A 78 -23.97 -23.08 1.71
N LEU A 79 -22.78 -22.52 1.81
CA LEU A 79 -21.67 -22.82 0.92
C LEU A 79 -21.23 -24.28 0.99
N VAL A 80 -21.12 -24.85 2.22
CA VAL A 80 -20.76 -26.26 2.43
C VAL A 80 -21.85 -27.18 1.87
N GLU A 81 -23.11 -26.86 2.09
CA GLU A 81 -24.26 -27.63 1.58
C GLU A 81 -24.33 -27.64 0.05
N GLU A 82 -24.30 -26.47 -0.58
CA GLU A 82 -24.49 -26.35 -2.03
C GLU A 82 -23.25 -26.75 -2.83
N HIS A 83 -22.08 -26.21 -2.46
CA HIS A 83 -20.90 -26.46 -3.27
C HIS A 83 -20.18 -27.76 -2.91
N PHE A 84 -19.84 -27.96 -1.63
CA PHE A 84 -18.94 -29.08 -1.29
C PHE A 84 -19.69 -30.42 -1.16
N LEU A 85 -20.97 -30.40 -0.78
CA LEU A 85 -21.80 -31.60 -0.72
C LEU A 85 -22.51 -31.88 -2.03
N LYS A 86 -23.16 -30.88 -2.65
CA LYS A 86 -24.02 -31.05 -3.84
C LYS A 86 -23.31 -30.71 -5.17
N GLY A 87 -22.09 -30.19 -5.15
CA GLY A 87 -21.33 -29.84 -6.36
C GLY A 87 -21.87 -28.60 -7.11
N ARG A 88 -22.64 -27.74 -6.46
CA ARG A 88 -23.25 -26.54 -7.06
C ARG A 88 -22.60 -25.26 -6.52
N PRO A 89 -21.68 -24.62 -7.24
CA PRO A 89 -21.03 -23.38 -6.80
C PRO A 89 -22.03 -22.25 -6.52
N VAL A 90 -21.78 -21.47 -5.46
CA VAL A 90 -22.68 -20.42 -4.96
C VAL A 90 -22.36 -19.09 -5.66
N LYS A 91 -23.06 -18.79 -6.73
CA LYS A 91 -22.83 -17.61 -7.58
C LYS A 91 -22.84 -16.27 -6.84
N LYS A 92 -23.67 -16.13 -5.81
CA LYS A 92 -23.81 -14.90 -5.01
C LYS A 92 -22.48 -14.49 -4.33
N LEU A 93 -21.61 -15.45 -4.02
CA LEU A 93 -20.33 -15.24 -3.32
C LEU A 93 -19.14 -15.09 -4.29
N MET A 94 -19.38 -15.18 -5.60
CA MET A 94 -18.34 -15.01 -6.61
C MET A 94 -18.13 -13.53 -6.95
N PHE A 95 -16.95 -13.20 -7.42
CA PHE A 95 -16.64 -11.84 -7.87
C PHE A 95 -17.48 -11.46 -9.10
N THR A 96 -18.08 -10.29 -9.02
CA THR A 96 -18.79 -9.68 -10.16
C THR A 96 -18.14 -8.32 -10.45
N PRO A 97 -17.54 -8.12 -11.65
CA PRO A 97 -17.01 -6.82 -12.04
C PRO A 97 -18.10 -5.73 -11.97
N PRO A 98 -17.76 -4.48 -11.64
CA PRO A 98 -18.75 -3.39 -11.51
C PRO A 98 -19.61 -3.16 -12.76
N GLU A 99 -19.07 -3.42 -13.94
CA GLU A 99 -19.76 -3.19 -15.23
C GLU A 99 -20.47 -4.44 -15.76
N GLU A 100 -20.29 -5.60 -15.12
CA GLU A 100 -20.87 -6.87 -15.57
C GLU A 100 -22.07 -7.29 -14.70
N LYS A 101 -22.98 -8.06 -15.30
CA LYS A 101 -24.14 -8.64 -14.59
C LYS A 101 -23.92 -10.08 -14.15
N ALA A 102 -22.92 -10.74 -14.70
CA ALA A 102 -22.62 -12.14 -14.42
C ALA A 102 -21.35 -12.28 -13.57
N PRO A 103 -21.36 -13.14 -12.53
CA PRO A 103 -20.19 -13.40 -11.74
C PRO A 103 -19.14 -14.18 -12.52
N LEU A 104 -17.86 -13.91 -12.24
CA LEU A 104 -16.72 -14.63 -12.76
C LEU A 104 -16.29 -15.70 -11.75
N PRO A 105 -16.50 -17.00 -12.06
CA PRO A 105 -16.23 -18.05 -11.09
C PRO A 105 -14.74 -18.35 -10.93
N LEU A 106 -13.94 -18.27 -12.00
CA LEU A 106 -12.56 -18.69 -12.00
C LEU A 106 -11.62 -17.52 -11.66
N LEU A 107 -10.64 -17.80 -10.80
CA LEU A 107 -9.60 -16.83 -10.45
C LEU A 107 -8.90 -16.25 -11.68
N SER A 108 -8.63 -17.09 -12.69
CA SER A 108 -8.00 -16.70 -13.95
C SER A 108 -8.81 -15.73 -14.81
N ASP A 109 -10.13 -15.71 -14.62
CA ASP A 109 -11.00 -14.86 -15.44
C ASP A 109 -11.14 -13.45 -14.86
N ILE A 110 -10.83 -13.29 -13.59
CA ILE A 110 -10.90 -11.99 -12.89
C ILE A 110 -9.83 -11.04 -13.46
N PRO A 111 -10.22 -9.86 -14.00
CA PRO A 111 -9.29 -8.92 -14.62
C PRO A 111 -8.11 -8.52 -13.71
N PHE A 112 -8.36 -8.40 -12.41
CA PHE A 112 -7.35 -8.10 -11.40
C PHE A 112 -6.11 -9.00 -11.47
N PHE A 113 -6.25 -10.26 -11.86
CA PHE A 113 -5.13 -11.21 -11.91
C PHE A 113 -4.49 -11.36 -13.30
N LYS A 114 -5.20 -10.99 -14.38
CA LYS A 114 -4.79 -11.32 -15.77
C LYS A 114 -3.49 -10.67 -16.23
N LYS A 115 -3.23 -9.42 -15.86
CA LYS A 115 -2.04 -8.66 -16.30
C LYS A 115 -0.88 -8.69 -15.31
N GLN A 116 -1.01 -9.40 -14.22
CA GLN A 116 0.06 -9.54 -13.23
C GLN A 116 1.12 -10.55 -13.70
N VAL A 117 2.38 -10.24 -13.42
CA VAL A 117 3.54 -11.13 -13.62
C VAL A 117 4.15 -11.36 -12.25
N LEU A 118 3.91 -12.55 -11.69
CA LEU A 118 4.28 -12.86 -10.31
C LEU A 118 5.69 -13.46 -10.24
N VAL A 119 6.62 -12.73 -9.67
CA VAL A 119 8.00 -13.16 -9.34
C VAL A 119 8.13 -13.30 -7.83
N VAL A 120 7.92 -12.25 -7.10
CA VAL A 120 7.94 -12.24 -5.63
C VAL A 120 6.65 -12.84 -5.07
N LEU A 121 5.51 -12.45 -5.62
CA LEU A 121 4.19 -12.93 -5.18
C LEU A 121 3.77 -14.28 -5.82
N ARG A 122 4.71 -15.05 -6.38
CA ARG A 122 4.44 -16.34 -7.07
C ARG A 122 3.72 -17.38 -6.22
N ASN A 123 3.89 -17.32 -4.92
CA ASN A 123 3.33 -18.26 -3.94
C ASN A 123 2.07 -17.71 -3.24
N LYS A 124 1.63 -16.48 -3.57
CA LYS A 124 0.48 -15.85 -2.91
C LYS A 124 -0.80 -16.68 -3.07
N GLY A 125 -1.51 -16.87 -1.97
CA GLY A 125 -2.76 -17.64 -1.96
C GLY A 125 -2.62 -19.14 -2.26
N ILE A 126 -1.38 -19.65 -2.32
CA ILE A 126 -1.08 -21.04 -2.68
C ILE A 126 -0.40 -21.78 -1.53
N VAL A 127 0.69 -21.25 -0.98
CA VAL A 127 1.44 -21.89 0.10
C VAL A 127 0.87 -21.54 1.47
N ASN A 128 1.00 -22.48 2.41
CA ASN A 128 0.82 -22.16 3.82
C ASN A 128 2.14 -21.59 4.37
N PRO A 129 2.17 -20.29 4.77
CA PRO A 129 3.40 -19.64 5.22
C PRO A 129 3.98 -20.21 6.53
N GLU A 130 3.20 -21.04 7.23
CA GLU A 130 3.62 -21.71 8.48
C GLU A 130 4.16 -23.13 8.23
N ARG A 131 4.39 -23.51 6.94
CA ARG A 131 4.87 -24.84 6.55
C ARG A 131 5.98 -24.74 5.53
N ILE A 132 7.22 -24.91 5.97
CA ILE A 132 8.40 -24.92 5.08
C ILE A 132 8.27 -25.91 3.91
N ARG A 133 7.62 -27.06 4.14
CA ARG A 133 7.44 -28.10 3.13
C ARG A 133 6.64 -27.61 1.91
N ASP A 134 5.71 -26.70 2.11
CA ASP A 134 4.93 -26.12 1.00
C ASP A 134 5.83 -25.23 0.11
N TYR A 135 6.77 -24.51 0.71
CA TYR A 135 7.77 -23.72 -0.01
C TYR A 135 8.77 -24.62 -0.74
N ILE A 136 9.31 -25.66 -0.07
CA ILE A 136 10.23 -26.63 -0.68
C ILE A 136 9.57 -27.37 -1.85
N ALA A 137 8.28 -27.75 -1.72
CA ALA A 137 7.54 -28.41 -2.81
C ALA A 137 7.35 -27.54 -4.06
N ARG A 138 7.70 -26.26 -3.99
CA ARG A 138 7.68 -25.28 -5.08
C ARG A 138 9.07 -24.77 -5.43
N ASP A 139 10.04 -25.65 -5.39
CA ASP A 139 11.45 -25.39 -5.68
C ASP A 139 12.13 -24.37 -4.72
N GLY A 140 11.58 -24.22 -3.51
CA GLY A 140 12.20 -23.41 -2.46
C GLY A 140 13.55 -23.99 -2.03
N TYR A 141 14.52 -23.12 -1.78
CA TYR A 141 15.92 -23.40 -1.42
C TYR A 141 16.78 -24.08 -2.49
N VAL A 142 16.23 -24.35 -3.68
CA VAL A 142 17.03 -24.87 -4.83
C VAL A 142 18.05 -23.82 -5.29
N ALA A 143 17.68 -22.53 -5.23
CA ALA A 143 18.62 -21.45 -5.57
C ALA A 143 19.76 -21.34 -4.55
N LEU A 144 19.47 -21.54 -3.27
CA LEU A 144 20.49 -21.58 -2.22
C LEU A 144 21.46 -22.77 -2.42
N GLU A 145 20.93 -23.98 -2.69
CA GLU A 145 21.75 -25.15 -3.00
C GLU A 145 22.69 -24.88 -4.18
N LYS A 146 22.17 -24.32 -5.29
CA LYS A 146 22.97 -23.93 -6.45
C LYS A 146 24.10 -22.97 -6.08
N VAL A 147 23.82 -21.97 -5.24
CA VAL A 147 24.82 -20.99 -4.79
C VAL A 147 25.92 -21.66 -3.97
N LEU A 148 25.55 -22.50 -3.01
CA LEU A 148 26.51 -23.09 -2.08
C LEU A 148 27.42 -24.12 -2.73
N PHE A 149 26.96 -24.85 -3.74
CA PHE A 149 27.70 -25.98 -4.33
C PHE A 149 28.19 -25.76 -5.78
N SER A 150 27.62 -24.77 -6.49
CA SER A 150 27.87 -24.61 -7.92
C SER A 150 28.33 -23.21 -8.33
N MET A 151 28.33 -22.23 -7.44
CA MET A 151 28.72 -20.85 -7.75
C MET A 151 29.73 -20.32 -6.73
N LYS A 152 30.66 -19.51 -7.21
CA LYS A 152 31.51 -18.70 -6.33
C LYS A 152 30.73 -17.45 -5.88
N PRO A 153 31.02 -16.91 -4.69
CA PRO A 153 30.37 -15.69 -4.22
C PRO A 153 30.44 -14.50 -5.19
N GLU A 154 31.56 -14.35 -5.92
CA GLU A 154 31.73 -13.32 -6.94
C GLU A 154 30.79 -13.52 -8.13
N GLU A 155 30.58 -14.78 -8.54
CA GLU A 155 29.68 -15.14 -9.64
C GLU A 155 28.22 -14.83 -9.26
N VAL A 156 27.85 -15.03 -8.00
CA VAL A 156 26.52 -14.63 -7.46
C VAL A 156 26.34 -13.12 -7.57
N VAL A 157 27.35 -12.34 -7.15
CA VAL A 157 27.31 -10.86 -7.26
C VAL A 157 27.16 -10.43 -8.72
N GLU A 158 27.95 -11.01 -9.65
CA GLU A 158 27.88 -10.65 -11.07
C GLU A 158 26.53 -11.09 -11.70
N GLU A 159 25.92 -12.19 -11.26
CA GLU A 159 24.58 -12.60 -11.69
C GLU A 159 23.52 -11.56 -11.28
N ILE A 160 23.58 -11.05 -10.05
CA ILE A 160 22.69 -9.97 -9.58
C ILE A 160 22.97 -8.65 -10.32
N ILE A 161 24.23 -8.33 -10.64
CA ILE A 161 24.55 -7.16 -11.49
C ILE A 161 23.93 -7.30 -12.87
N LYS A 162 24.15 -8.46 -13.51
CA LYS A 162 23.64 -8.77 -14.86
C LYS A 162 22.12 -8.75 -14.93
N SER A 163 21.43 -9.17 -13.87
CA SER A 163 19.98 -9.14 -13.80
C SER A 163 19.38 -7.72 -13.88
N GLY A 164 20.17 -6.70 -13.56
CA GLY A 164 19.71 -5.32 -13.48
C GLY A 164 18.74 -5.06 -12.33
N LEU A 165 18.69 -5.93 -11.31
CA LEU A 165 17.85 -5.74 -10.14
C LEU A 165 18.22 -4.44 -9.41
N ARG A 166 17.25 -3.55 -9.27
CA ARG A 166 17.36 -2.32 -8.47
C ARG A 166 16.59 -2.48 -7.16
N GLY A 167 17.03 -1.79 -6.11
CA GLY A 167 16.39 -1.83 -4.80
C GLY A 167 14.90 -1.45 -4.86
N ARG A 168 14.04 -2.26 -4.25
CA ARG A 168 12.57 -2.11 -4.25
C ARG A 168 12.03 -1.25 -3.11
N GLY A 169 12.91 -0.81 -2.19
CA GLY A 169 12.52 0.06 -1.06
C GLY A 169 12.36 1.55 -1.39
N GLY A 170 12.46 1.97 -2.66
CA GLY A 170 12.14 3.34 -3.09
C GLY A 170 13.21 4.02 -3.93
N ALA A 171 14.45 4.05 -3.48
CA ALA A 171 15.54 4.79 -4.15
C ALA A 171 16.06 4.14 -5.45
N GLY A 172 15.77 2.85 -5.68
CA GLY A 172 16.15 2.16 -6.91
C GLY A 172 17.66 2.02 -7.14
N PHE A 173 18.49 2.00 -6.09
CA PHE A 173 19.93 1.79 -6.25
C PHE A 173 20.22 0.39 -6.78
N PRO A 174 21.19 0.19 -7.71
CA PRO A 174 21.52 -1.13 -8.27
C PRO A 174 21.98 -2.11 -7.18
N THR A 175 21.22 -3.20 -7.00
CA THR A 175 21.41 -4.16 -5.89
C THR A 175 22.76 -4.85 -5.96
N GLY A 176 23.15 -5.39 -7.12
CA GLY A 176 24.43 -6.07 -7.28
C GLY A 176 25.63 -5.14 -7.06
N ARG A 177 25.53 -3.85 -7.41
CA ARG A 177 26.57 -2.87 -7.11
C ARG A 177 26.73 -2.66 -5.60
N LYS A 178 25.64 -2.60 -4.84
CA LYS A 178 25.67 -2.50 -3.38
C LYS A 178 26.34 -3.74 -2.77
N TRP A 179 26.01 -4.94 -3.27
CA TRP A 179 26.63 -6.19 -2.83
C TRP A 179 28.14 -6.19 -3.10
N LYS A 180 28.56 -5.80 -4.32
CA LYS A 180 29.98 -5.70 -4.68
C LYS A 180 30.76 -4.78 -3.76
N LEU A 181 30.23 -3.59 -3.48
CA LEU A 181 30.86 -2.61 -2.57
C LEU A 181 31.02 -3.17 -1.15
N THR A 182 30.01 -3.85 -0.61
CA THR A 182 30.10 -4.47 0.73
C THR A 182 31.07 -5.65 0.74
N ARG A 183 31.05 -6.50 -0.32
CA ARG A 183 31.97 -7.63 -0.42
C ARG A 183 33.44 -7.19 -0.44
N GLN A 184 33.76 -6.11 -1.16
CA GLN A 184 35.12 -5.58 -1.34
C GLN A 184 35.74 -5.04 -0.05
N GLN A 185 34.97 -4.82 1.01
CA GLN A 185 35.52 -4.37 2.29
C GLN A 185 36.30 -5.50 2.97
N GLU A 186 37.49 -5.21 3.45
CA GLU A 186 38.38 -6.18 4.13
C GLU A 186 37.95 -6.42 5.57
N ARG A 187 37.31 -5.42 6.21
CA ARG A 187 36.88 -5.48 7.60
C ARG A 187 35.82 -6.55 7.83
N ASN A 188 35.94 -7.29 8.91
CA ASN A 188 34.97 -8.26 9.42
C ASN A 188 34.61 -7.96 10.88
N PRO A 189 33.45 -8.41 11.40
CA PRO A 189 32.39 -9.09 10.67
C PRO A 189 31.69 -8.17 9.67
N LYS A 190 31.00 -8.76 8.67
CA LYS A 190 30.04 -8.07 7.80
C LYS A 190 28.63 -8.44 8.24
N TYR A 191 27.70 -7.50 8.11
CA TYR A 191 26.30 -7.70 8.48
C TYR A 191 25.38 -7.57 7.27
N LEU A 192 24.25 -8.29 7.34
CA LEU A 192 23.15 -8.17 6.37
C LEU A 192 21.88 -7.76 7.09
N ILE A 193 21.18 -6.75 6.58
CA ILE A 193 19.89 -6.32 7.12
C ILE A 193 18.81 -6.35 6.04
N ALA A 194 17.74 -7.09 6.31
CA ALA A 194 16.48 -6.97 5.58
C ALA A 194 15.65 -5.84 6.20
N ASN A 195 15.46 -4.77 5.46
CA ASN A 195 14.66 -3.63 5.89
C ASN A 195 13.19 -3.88 5.56
N CYS A 196 12.36 -4.06 6.60
CA CYS A 196 10.91 -4.14 6.56
C CYS A 196 10.27 -3.02 7.40
N ASP A 197 10.91 -1.86 7.47
CA ASP A 197 10.29 -0.65 8.05
C ASP A 197 9.46 0.06 6.98
N GLU A 198 8.30 -0.52 6.67
CA GLU A 198 7.35 -0.05 5.68
C GLU A 198 6.34 0.90 6.35
N GLY A 199 6.66 2.19 6.40
CA GLY A 199 5.87 3.18 7.12
C GLY A 199 4.97 4.05 6.24
N ASP A 200 5.02 3.93 4.92
CA ASP A 200 4.23 4.74 3.97
C ASP A 200 2.72 4.55 4.17
N PRO A 201 1.90 5.60 4.30
CA PRO A 201 0.45 5.48 4.32
C PRO A 201 -0.09 4.74 3.09
N GLY A 202 -0.81 3.63 3.31
CA GLY A 202 -1.38 2.80 2.26
C GLY A 202 -0.43 1.75 1.67
N ALA A 203 0.85 1.70 2.07
CA ALA A 203 1.80 0.67 1.67
C ALA A 203 1.76 -0.54 2.62
N TYR A 204 1.75 -1.75 2.05
CA TYR A 204 1.77 -3.02 2.80
C TYR A 204 2.37 -4.18 1.99
N MET A 205 3.28 -3.86 1.05
CA MET A 205 3.92 -4.84 0.17
C MET A 205 4.84 -5.77 0.95
N ASP A 206 5.81 -5.19 1.68
CA ASP A 206 6.83 -5.93 2.43
C ASP A 206 6.21 -6.76 3.55
N ARG A 207 5.26 -6.17 4.30
CA ARG A 207 4.44 -6.89 5.27
C ARG A 207 3.79 -8.12 4.65
N SER A 208 3.16 -7.95 3.49
CA SER A 208 2.45 -9.05 2.83
C SER A 208 3.40 -10.13 2.30
N VAL A 209 4.62 -9.79 1.89
CA VAL A 209 5.65 -10.77 1.52
C VAL A 209 6.04 -11.59 2.76
N LEU A 210 6.34 -10.95 3.89
CA LEU A 210 6.66 -11.65 5.14
C LEU A 210 5.50 -12.52 5.64
N GLU A 211 4.25 -12.06 5.46
CA GLU A 211 3.06 -12.82 5.84
C GLU A 211 2.78 -14.00 4.90
N SER A 212 3.18 -13.93 3.63
CA SER A 212 2.76 -14.90 2.61
C SER A 212 3.82 -15.91 2.24
N ASP A 213 5.08 -15.49 2.18
CA ASP A 213 6.20 -16.31 1.71
C ASP A 213 7.49 -15.94 2.46
N PRO A 214 7.52 -16.11 3.81
CA PRO A 214 8.67 -15.74 4.62
C PRO A 214 9.96 -16.46 4.22
N HIS A 215 9.85 -17.69 3.71
CA HIS A 215 11.00 -18.49 3.29
C HIS A 215 11.71 -17.93 2.06
N SER A 216 11.00 -17.23 1.15
CA SER A 216 11.63 -16.57 0.00
C SER A 216 12.59 -15.45 0.43
N VAL A 217 12.26 -14.76 1.54
CA VAL A 217 13.10 -13.73 2.12
C VAL A 217 14.31 -14.35 2.83
N ILE A 218 14.10 -15.42 3.61
CA ILE A 218 15.19 -16.16 4.28
C ILE A 218 16.19 -16.70 3.25
N GLU A 219 15.71 -17.37 2.19
CA GLU A 219 16.56 -17.88 1.11
C GLU A 219 17.33 -16.74 0.43
N GLY A 220 16.65 -15.63 0.09
CA GLY A 220 17.29 -14.45 -0.51
C GLY A 220 18.36 -13.82 0.38
N MET A 221 18.11 -13.76 1.70
CA MET A 221 19.10 -13.31 2.68
C MET A 221 20.29 -14.24 2.77
N THR A 222 20.07 -15.55 2.82
CA THR A 222 21.15 -16.53 2.93
C THR A 222 22.06 -16.51 1.68
N ILE A 223 21.47 -16.36 0.48
CA ILE A 223 22.20 -16.16 -0.76
C ILE A 223 23.03 -14.86 -0.73
N ALA A 224 22.43 -13.75 -0.29
CA ALA A 224 23.11 -12.47 -0.19
C ALA A 224 24.26 -12.50 0.83
N ALA A 225 24.03 -13.17 1.96
CA ALA A 225 25.04 -13.34 3.00
C ALA A 225 26.26 -14.13 2.49
N ASN A 226 26.05 -15.23 1.78
CA ASN A 226 27.13 -15.98 1.12
C ASN A 226 27.87 -15.09 0.13
N ALA A 227 27.15 -14.34 -0.71
CA ALA A 227 27.74 -13.47 -1.72
C ALA A 227 28.65 -12.37 -1.14
N ILE A 228 28.32 -11.79 0.04
CA ILE A 228 29.11 -10.72 0.65
C ILE A 228 30.09 -11.21 1.72
N GLY A 229 29.97 -12.46 2.18
CA GLY A 229 30.78 -13.05 3.26
C GLY A 229 30.28 -12.63 4.64
N SER A 230 28.97 -12.57 4.86
CA SER A 230 28.33 -12.30 6.16
C SER A 230 27.90 -13.61 6.82
N THR A 231 28.04 -13.68 8.15
CA THR A 231 27.55 -14.81 8.96
C THR A 231 26.37 -14.44 9.86
N GLN A 232 26.02 -13.15 9.92
CA GLN A 232 24.94 -12.64 10.77
C GLN A 232 24.02 -11.72 9.99
N GLY A 233 22.71 -12.01 10.04
CA GLY A 233 21.66 -11.19 9.44
C GLY A 233 20.64 -10.68 10.46
N PHE A 234 19.98 -9.58 10.11
CA PHE A 234 18.88 -9.02 10.88
C PHE A 234 17.70 -8.75 9.96
N ILE A 235 16.47 -9.05 10.45
CA ILE A 235 15.24 -8.58 9.84
C ILE A 235 14.70 -7.48 10.73
N TYR A 236 14.75 -6.25 10.24
CA TYR A 236 14.17 -5.11 10.94
C TYR A 236 12.72 -4.92 10.50
N VAL A 237 11.80 -5.12 11.42
CA VAL A 237 10.36 -5.12 11.15
C VAL A 237 9.60 -4.28 12.17
N ARG A 238 8.54 -3.60 11.73
CA ARG A 238 7.69 -2.78 12.61
C ARG A 238 6.91 -3.65 13.60
N THR A 239 6.81 -3.22 14.87
CA THR A 239 6.00 -3.91 15.91
C THR A 239 4.51 -3.96 15.55
N GLU A 240 4.04 -3.06 14.69
CA GLU A 240 2.66 -3.03 14.19
C GLU A 240 2.34 -4.16 13.20
N TYR A 241 3.33 -5.01 12.89
CA TYR A 241 3.16 -6.16 12.00
C TYR A 241 3.22 -7.50 12.74
N PRO A 242 2.37 -7.73 13.77
CA PRO A 242 2.49 -8.90 14.65
C PRO A 242 2.37 -10.24 13.90
N LEU A 243 1.52 -10.31 12.87
CA LEU A 243 1.36 -11.53 12.06
C LEU A 243 2.63 -11.82 11.23
N ALA A 244 3.25 -10.81 10.64
CA ALA A 244 4.49 -10.95 9.89
C ALA A 244 5.63 -11.41 10.82
N ILE A 245 5.75 -10.81 12.01
CA ILE A 245 6.73 -11.18 13.03
C ILE A 245 6.54 -12.64 13.46
N GLN A 246 5.31 -13.06 13.75
CA GLN A 246 5.00 -14.44 14.14
C GLN A 246 5.39 -15.43 13.05
N ARG A 247 5.02 -15.17 11.80
CA ARG A 247 5.35 -16.06 10.67
C ARG A 247 6.84 -16.12 10.39
N MET A 248 7.55 -14.97 10.48
CA MET A 248 9.00 -14.97 10.36
C MET A 248 9.70 -15.75 11.48
N LYS A 249 9.26 -15.62 12.73
CA LYS A 249 9.78 -16.43 13.86
C LYS A 249 9.59 -17.93 13.58
N THR A 250 8.41 -18.31 13.09
CA THR A 250 8.12 -19.71 12.70
C THR A 250 9.02 -20.18 11.56
N ALA A 251 9.16 -19.37 10.50
CA ALA A 251 9.97 -19.72 9.33
C ALA A 251 11.46 -19.83 9.65
N ILE A 252 12.01 -18.94 10.47
CA ILE A 252 13.41 -19.00 10.93
C ILE A 252 13.65 -20.28 11.74
N THR A 253 12.73 -20.62 12.65
CA THR A 253 12.82 -21.88 13.43
C THR A 253 12.83 -23.10 12.51
N GLN A 254 11.89 -23.16 11.55
CA GLN A 254 11.82 -24.26 10.59
C GLN A 254 13.07 -24.32 9.68
N ALA A 255 13.61 -23.19 9.24
CA ALA A 255 14.82 -23.15 8.45
C ALA A 255 16.04 -23.72 9.22
N ARG A 256 16.17 -23.38 10.51
CA ARG A 256 17.20 -23.96 11.38
C ARG A 256 17.02 -25.47 11.57
N GLU A 257 15.81 -25.94 11.83
CA GLU A 257 15.49 -27.37 11.98
C GLU A 257 15.80 -28.21 10.73
N HIS A 258 15.76 -27.58 9.54
CA HIS A 258 16.04 -28.25 8.27
C HIS A 258 17.49 -28.02 7.77
N GLY A 259 18.39 -27.43 8.58
CA GLY A 259 19.77 -27.16 8.20
C GLY A 259 19.92 -26.13 7.05
N LEU A 260 18.95 -25.23 6.92
CA LEU A 260 18.90 -24.18 5.91
C LEU A 260 19.29 -22.81 6.48
N LEU A 261 19.53 -22.76 7.79
CA LEU A 261 19.98 -21.58 8.53
C LEU A 261 20.76 -22.05 9.77
N GLY A 262 21.71 -21.27 10.24
CA GLY A 262 22.59 -21.58 11.39
C GLY A 262 23.99 -22.01 10.94
N GLU A 263 24.52 -23.01 11.60
CA GLU A 263 25.86 -23.54 11.33
C GLU A 263 25.84 -24.58 10.18
N ASN A 264 26.86 -24.59 9.36
CA ASN A 264 27.11 -25.59 8.31
C ASN A 264 25.90 -25.88 7.41
N ILE A 265 25.30 -24.81 6.85
CA ILE A 265 24.08 -24.87 6.05
C ILE A 265 24.25 -25.88 4.90
N LEU A 266 23.34 -26.86 4.78
CA LEU A 266 23.35 -27.93 3.80
C LEU A 266 24.68 -28.71 3.74
N GLU A 267 25.42 -28.76 4.85
CA GLU A 267 26.76 -29.39 4.92
C GLU A 267 27.83 -28.72 4.01
N SER A 268 27.63 -27.46 3.63
CA SER A 268 28.50 -26.71 2.71
C SER A 268 29.72 -26.04 3.39
N GLY A 269 29.76 -26.01 4.73
CA GLY A 269 30.75 -25.25 5.50
C GLY A 269 30.42 -23.77 5.63
N PHE A 270 29.26 -23.30 5.14
CA PHE A 270 28.80 -21.93 5.27
C PHE A 270 27.88 -21.76 6.50
N ASP A 271 28.17 -20.74 7.30
CA ASP A 271 27.40 -20.37 8.49
C ASP A 271 26.68 -19.05 8.24
N PHE A 272 25.39 -19.01 8.54
CA PHE A 272 24.61 -17.78 8.56
C PHE A 272 23.37 -17.91 9.41
N ASP A 273 23.14 -16.97 10.31
CA ASP A 273 21.92 -16.94 11.12
C ASP A 273 21.23 -15.60 11.09
N ILE A 274 19.92 -15.60 11.38
CA ILE A 274 19.04 -14.43 11.28
C ILE A 274 18.38 -14.15 12.63
N GLU A 275 18.44 -12.87 13.05
CA GLU A 275 17.73 -12.35 14.21
C GLU A 275 16.67 -11.32 13.79
N ILE A 276 15.50 -11.32 14.46
CA ILE A 276 14.46 -10.30 14.24
C ILE A 276 14.70 -9.14 15.20
N ARG A 277 14.70 -7.92 14.66
CA ARG A 277 14.69 -6.66 15.39
C ARG A 277 13.38 -5.94 15.17
N GLU A 278 12.65 -5.71 16.23
CA GLU A 278 11.34 -5.06 16.21
C GLU A 278 11.52 -3.55 16.40
N GLY A 279 11.13 -2.76 15.40
CA GLY A 279 11.18 -1.29 15.44
C GLY A 279 9.92 -0.69 16.04
N SER A 280 10.04 0.49 16.68
CA SER A 280 8.92 1.17 17.36
C SER A 280 7.98 1.93 16.41
N GLY A 281 8.03 1.69 15.10
CA GLY A 281 7.07 2.22 14.13
C GLY A 281 7.37 3.61 13.59
N ALA A 282 8.50 4.23 13.92
CA ALA A 282 8.89 5.52 13.34
C ALA A 282 9.29 5.38 11.87
N PHE A 283 8.67 6.15 10.97
CA PHE A 283 8.95 6.14 9.54
C PHE A 283 10.41 6.42 9.20
N VAL A 284 11.06 7.30 9.99
CA VAL A 284 12.49 7.62 9.83
C VAL A 284 13.39 6.40 9.98
N CYS A 285 12.95 5.33 10.68
CA CYS A 285 13.72 4.09 10.81
C CYS A 285 13.86 3.32 9.48
N GLY A 286 13.06 3.65 8.46
CA GLY A 286 13.24 3.13 7.10
C GLY A 286 14.51 3.66 6.40
N GLU A 287 15.06 4.78 6.84
CA GLU A 287 16.35 5.30 6.36
C GLU A 287 17.51 4.43 6.89
N GLU A 288 18.43 4.05 6.00
CA GLU A 288 19.46 3.03 6.28
C GLU A 288 20.28 3.31 7.55
N SER A 289 20.69 4.56 7.78
CA SER A 289 21.51 4.91 8.94
C SER A 289 20.70 5.09 10.22
N SER A 290 19.46 5.53 10.13
CA SER A 290 18.52 5.57 11.25
C SER A 290 18.15 4.16 11.72
N LEU A 291 17.95 3.24 10.79
CA LEU A 291 17.72 1.82 11.06
C LEU A 291 18.91 1.19 11.81
N ILE A 292 20.13 1.51 11.40
CA ILE A 292 21.36 1.06 12.08
C ILE A 292 21.38 1.57 13.53
N HIS A 293 21.16 2.87 13.77
CA HIS A 293 21.08 3.44 15.12
C HIS A 293 20.03 2.73 15.99
N SER A 294 18.84 2.44 15.40
CA SER A 294 17.79 1.72 16.12
C SER A 294 18.21 0.30 16.53
N ILE A 295 18.93 -0.44 15.67
CA ILE A 295 19.46 -1.77 16.02
C ILE A 295 20.56 -1.66 17.11
N GLU A 296 21.36 -0.62 17.08
CA GLU A 296 22.41 -0.33 18.06
C GLU A 296 21.86 0.11 19.42
N GLY A 297 20.55 0.46 19.48
CA GLY A 297 19.87 0.92 20.70
C GLY A 297 19.98 2.44 20.92
N ASP A 298 20.39 3.17 19.89
CA ASP A 298 20.49 4.63 19.88
C ASP A 298 19.21 5.28 19.32
N ILE A 299 19.11 6.61 19.45
CA ILE A 299 18.02 7.38 18.85
C ILE A 299 18.07 7.23 17.33
N PRO A 300 16.98 6.83 16.66
CA PRO A 300 16.95 6.58 15.22
C PRO A 300 16.99 7.89 14.42
N GLU A 301 18.16 8.46 14.28
CA GLU A 301 18.41 9.65 13.46
C GLU A 301 19.47 9.35 12.38
N PRO A 302 19.41 10.01 11.21
CA PRO A 302 20.36 9.77 10.13
C PRO A 302 21.80 10.14 10.47
N ARG A 303 22.75 9.34 9.95
CA ARG A 303 24.19 9.66 9.96
C ARG A 303 24.60 10.45 8.72
N GLN A 304 25.64 11.27 8.88
CA GLN A 304 26.26 11.92 7.72
C GLN A 304 26.96 10.87 6.83
N ARG A 305 26.81 11.01 5.53
CA ARG A 305 27.48 10.16 4.54
C ARG A 305 28.41 11.00 3.67
N PRO A 306 29.61 10.56 3.27
CA PRO A 306 30.28 9.30 3.62
C PRO A 306 30.76 9.26 5.10
N PRO A 307 31.06 8.06 5.68
CA PRO A 307 31.05 6.74 5.03
C PRO A 307 29.63 6.20 4.81
N PHE A 308 29.47 5.36 3.77
CA PHE A 308 28.22 4.65 3.51
C PHE A 308 28.13 3.36 4.36
N PRO A 309 26.92 2.81 4.62
CA PRO A 309 26.75 1.57 5.39
C PRO A 309 27.58 0.38 4.85
N ALA A 310 27.77 0.31 3.53
CA ALA A 310 28.61 -0.71 2.91
C ALA A 310 30.07 -0.66 3.36
N GLU A 311 30.54 0.49 3.84
CA GLU A 311 31.91 0.72 4.34
C GLU A 311 31.96 0.68 5.88
N SER A 312 31.00 1.38 6.52
CA SER A 312 30.91 1.51 7.99
C SER A 312 29.45 1.66 8.41
N GLY A 313 28.80 0.54 8.65
CA GLY A 313 27.40 0.44 9.07
C GLY A 313 27.24 0.04 10.52
N LEU A 314 26.53 -1.08 10.76
CA LEU A 314 26.19 -1.60 12.07
C LEU A 314 27.46 -1.88 12.90
N TRP A 315 27.52 -1.27 14.10
CA TRP A 315 28.70 -1.30 14.99
C TRP A 315 30.00 -0.94 14.28
N GLY A 316 29.93 -0.03 13.31
CA GLY A 316 31.06 0.42 12.51
C GLY A 316 31.59 -0.61 11.52
N SER A 317 30.91 -1.70 11.27
CA SER A 317 31.28 -2.79 10.35
C SER A 317 30.57 -2.67 9.01
N PRO A 318 31.14 -3.20 7.91
CA PRO A 318 30.49 -3.17 6.61
C PRO A 318 29.12 -3.85 6.67
N THR A 319 28.07 -3.16 6.20
CA THR A 319 26.69 -3.62 6.33
C THR A 319 25.95 -3.49 5.01
N LEU A 320 25.41 -4.60 4.54
CA LEU A 320 24.49 -4.62 3.41
C LEU A 320 23.05 -4.45 3.92
N ILE A 321 22.34 -3.44 3.43
CA ILE A 321 20.93 -3.24 3.73
C ILE A 321 20.12 -3.36 2.44
N ASN A 322 19.18 -4.29 2.39
CA ASN A 322 18.23 -4.44 1.29
C ASN A 322 16.80 -4.49 1.81
N ASN A 323 15.88 -3.97 1.02
CA ASN A 323 14.46 -4.09 1.25
C ASN A 323 13.98 -5.55 1.07
N VAL A 324 12.89 -5.94 1.72
CA VAL A 324 12.30 -7.28 1.70
C VAL A 324 11.96 -7.74 0.29
N GLU A 325 11.23 -6.93 -0.50
CA GLU A 325 10.89 -7.27 -1.89
C GLU A 325 12.14 -7.48 -2.75
N THR A 326 13.19 -6.70 -2.51
CA THR A 326 14.48 -6.87 -3.21
C THR A 326 15.06 -8.25 -2.95
N LEU A 327 15.11 -8.68 -1.68
CA LEU A 327 15.67 -9.98 -1.30
C LEU A 327 14.82 -11.15 -1.82
N ALA A 328 13.49 -11.02 -1.81
CA ALA A 328 12.58 -12.04 -2.30
C ALA A 328 12.64 -12.28 -3.83
N ASN A 329 13.23 -11.34 -4.60
CA ASN A 329 13.54 -11.52 -6.02
C ASN A 329 14.77 -12.43 -6.25
N VAL A 330 15.72 -12.45 -5.32
CA VAL A 330 17.03 -13.09 -5.48
C VAL A 330 16.93 -14.59 -5.79
N PRO A 331 16.12 -15.40 -5.07
CA PRO A 331 16.02 -16.84 -5.38
C PRO A 331 15.61 -17.11 -6.83
N MET A 332 14.65 -16.33 -7.35
CA MET A 332 14.18 -16.52 -8.73
C MET A 332 15.21 -16.09 -9.77
N ILE A 333 15.99 -15.05 -9.49
CA ILE A 333 17.09 -14.62 -10.37
C ILE A 333 18.15 -15.72 -10.44
N ILE A 334 18.55 -16.28 -9.31
CA ILE A 334 19.55 -17.37 -9.27
C ILE A 334 19.03 -18.65 -9.92
N ALA A 335 17.76 -19.01 -9.67
CA ALA A 335 17.17 -20.22 -10.23
C ALA A 335 17.00 -20.14 -11.76
N LYS A 336 16.45 -19.03 -12.27
CA LYS A 336 16.10 -18.87 -13.69
C LYS A 336 17.16 -18.16 -14.54
N GLY A 337 18.11 -17.48 -13.90
CA GLY A 337 19.17 -16.72 -14.53
C GLY A 337 18.86 -15.23 -14.72
N ALA A 338 19.93 -14.43 -14.75
CA ALA A 338 19.86 -12.98 -14.92
C ALA A 338 19.17 -12.54 -16.22
N ASP A 339 19.41 -13.27 -17.32
CA ASP A 339 18.82 -12.96 -18.64
C ASP A 339 17.29 -13.08 -18.63
N TRP A 340 16.76 -14.07 -17.88
CA TRP A 340 15.31 -14.19 -17.70
C TRP A 340 14.74 -12.98 -16.97
N PHE A 341 15.35 -12.57 -15.87
CA PHE A 341 14.85 -11.44 -15.09
C PHE A 341 14.97 -10.12 -15.86
N SER A 342 16.10 -9.90 -16.54
CA SER A 342 16.37 -8.71 -17.35
C SER A 342 15.51 -8.61 -18.61
N SER A 343 14.89 -9.70 -19.05
CA SER A 343 13.92 -9.71 -20.16
C SER A 343 12.56 -9.12 -19.76
N ILE A 344 12.28 -8.98 -18.45
CA ILE A 344 11.08 -8.36 -17.90
C ILE A 344 11.38 -6.88 -17.61
N GLY A 345 10.43 -5.99 -17.91
CA GLY A 345 10.58 -4.56 -17.62
C GLY A 345 11.11 -3.73 -18.78
N THR A 346 11.62 -2.53 -18.47
CA THR A 346 12.19 -1.59 -19.44
C THR A 346 13.70 -1.74 -19.60
N GLU A 347 14.31 -0.94 -20.45
CA GLU A 347 15.76 -0.96 -20.65
C GLU A 347 16.52 -0.65 -19.35
N THR A 348 16.06 0.31 -18.56
CA THR A 348 16.73 0.81 -17.35
C THR A 348 16.11 0.30 -16.04
N SER A 349 14.87 -0.17 -16.07
CA SER A 349 14.14 -0.68 -14.91
C SER A 349 13.71 -2.12 -15.15
N LYS A 350 14.52 -3.09 -14.67
CA LYS A 350 14.33 -4.52 -14.92
C LYS A 350 13.43 -5.19 -13.88
N GLY A 351 12.78 -6.29 -14.31
CA GLY A 351 11.95 -7.14 -13.47
C GLY A 351 10.56 -6.59 -13.22
N THR A 352 9.98 -7.03 -12.11
CA THR A 352 8.64 -6.65 -11.64
C THR A 352 8.71 -5.69 -10.45
N LYS A 353 7.58 -5.07 -10.13
CA LYS A 353 7.37 -4.30 -8.90
C LYS A 353 6.02 -4.62 -8.30
N ILE A 354 6.00 -4.76 -6.98
CA ILE A 354 4.76 -4.88 -6.23
C ILE A 354 4.22 -3.49 -5.93
N PHE A 355 2.93 -3.28 -6.17
CA PHE A 355 2.22 -2.05 -5.79
C PHE A 355 1.05 -2.36 -4.87
N SER A 356 0.84 -1.51 -3.88
CA SER A 356 -0.42 -1.43 -3.15
C SER A 356 -1.33 -0.42 -3.84
N LEU A 357 -2.40 -0.91 -4.45
CA LEU A 357 -3.38 -0.10 -5.16
C LEU A 357 -4.54 0.20 -4.21
N VAL A 358 -4.66 1.47 -3.81
CA VAL A 358 -5.63 1.94 -2.81
C VAL A 358 -6.26 3.27 -3.19
N GLY A 359 -7.18 3.78 -2.39
CA GLY A 359 -7.87 5.06 -2.62
C GLY A 359 -9.16 4.89 -3.41
N LYS A 360 -9.38 5.76 -4.38
CA LYS A 360 -10.59 5.80 -5.22
C LYS A 360 -10.48 4.83 -6.41
N ILE A 361 -10.50 3.55 -6.11
CA ILE A 361 -10.35 2.46 -7.09
C ILE A 361 -11.32 1.32 -6.77
N ASN A 362 -11.88 0.66 -7.79
CA ASN A 362 -12.83 -0.43 -7.59
C ASN A 362 -12.17 -1.67 -6.97
N ASN A 363 -10.99 -2.05 -7.45
CA ASN A 363 -10.27 -3.23 -7.01
C ASN A 363 -9.06 -2.84 -6.16
N THR A 364 -9.26 -2.69 -4.87
CA THR A 364 -8.16 -2.45 -3.91
C THR A 364 -7.39 -3.72 -3.63
N GLY A 365 -6.04 -3.65 -3.71
CA GLY A 365 -5.21 -4.81 -3.41
C GLY A 365 -3.74 -4.65 -3.71
N LEU A 366 -3.01 -5.78 -3.60
CA LEU A 366 -1.61 -5.90 -3.99
C LEU A 366 -1.51 -6.50 -5.38
N ILE A 367 -0.79 -5.84 -6.25
CA ILE A 367 -0.50 -6.27 -7.61
C ILE A 367 1.00 -6.37 -7.83
N GLU A 368 1.44 -7.36 -8.58
CA GLU A 368 2.81 -7.43 -9.06
C GLU A 368 2.81 -7.37 -10.59
N VAL A 369 3.45 -6.35 -11.13
CA VAL A 369 3.42 -6.03 -12.55
C VAL A 369 4.82 -5.81 -13.10
N PRO A 370 5.07 -6.04 -14.41
CA PRO A 370 6.35 -5.70 -15.02
C PRO A 370 6.59 -4.20 -14.96
N MET A 371 7.84 -3.81 -14.72
CA MET A 371 8.24 -2.42 -14.87
C MET A 371 7.92 -1.93 -16.29
N GLY A 372 7.44 -0.69 -16.42
CA GLY A 372 7.06 -0.11 -17.70
C GLY A 372 5.59 -0.35 -18.11
N ILE A 373 4.80 -1.06 -17.31
CA ILE A 373 3.33 -1.05 -17.47
C ILE A 373 2.81 0.40 -17.35
N THR A 374 1.76 0.74 -18.08
CA THR A 374 1.19 2.08 -18.01
C THR A 374 0.30 2.29 -16.79
N LEU A 375 0.20 3.53 -16.32
CA LEU A 375 -0.78 3.87 -15.27
C LEU A 375 -2.21 3.53 -15.67
N ARG A 376 -2.55 3.69 -16.96
CA ARG A 376 -3.86 3.33 -17.49
C ARG A 376 -4.18 1.85 -17.29
N GLU A 377 -3.25 0.96 -17.64
CA GLU A 377 -3.43 -0.48 -17.47
C GLU A 377 -3.60 -0.86 -15.99
N VAL A 378 -2.81 -0.24 -15.09
CA VAL A 378 -2.93 -0.49 -13.65
C VAL A 378 -4.26 -0.01 -13.12
N ILE A 379 -4.72 1.19 -13.47
CA ILE A 379 -5.92 1.80 -12.90
C ILE A 379 -7.19 1.17 -13.49
N TYR A 380 -7.26 0.99 -14.80
CA TYR A 380 -8.48 0.54 -15.45
C TYR A 380 -8.55 -0.97 -15.66
N ASP A 381 -7.48 -1.59 -16.19
CA ASP A 381 -7.55 -3.01 -16.53
C ASP A 381 -7.40 -3.91 -15.30
N ILE A 382 -6.53 -3.54 -14.36
CA ILE A 382 -6.33 -4.28 -13.11
C ILE A 382 -7.24 -3.74 -12.00
N GLY A 383 -7.19 -2.43 -11.79
CA GLY A 383 -7.92 -1.72 -10.73
C GLY A 383 -9.42 -1.60 -10.97
N GLY A 384 -9.91 -1.89 -12.19
CA GLY A 384 -11.33 -1.84 -12.54
C GLY A 384 -11.90 -0.42 -12.57
N GLY A 385 -11.07 0.61 -12.72
CA GLY A 385 -11.46 2.02 -12.84
C GLY A 385 -11.95 2.65 -11.54
N ILE A 386 -12.52 3.84 -11.67
CA ILE A 386 -12.95 4.68 -10.56
C ILE A 386 -14.38 4.33 -10.12
N PRO A 387 -14.64 4.21 -8.79
CA PRO A 387 -15.97 3.88 -8.29
C PRO A 387 -17.04 4.87 -8.71
N GLY A 388 -18.23 4.36 -9.05
CA GLY A 388 -19.39 5.19 -9.37
C GLY A 388 -19.31 5.90 -10.72
N GLY A 389 -18.40 5.49 -11.62
CA GLY A 389 -18.24 6.08 -12.94
C GLY A 389 -17.66 7.51 -12.93
N LYS A 390 -17.00 7.89 -11.84
CA LYS A 390 -16.32 9.18 -11.72
C LYS A 390 -15.05 9.23 -12.56
N GLU A 391 -14.57 10.44 -12.79
CA GLU A 391 -13.34 10.66 -13.54
C GLU A 391 -12.10 10.43 -12.66
N PHE A 392 -11.06 9.84 -13.25
CA PHE A 392 -9.75 9.77 -12.66
C PHE A 392 -9.09 11.17 -12.66
N LYS A 393 -8.65 11.63 -11.51
CA LYS A 393 -7.96 12.92 -11.35
C LYS A 393 -6.45 12.76 -11.33
N ALA A 394 -5.95 11.96 -10.42
CA ALA A 394 -4.53 11.76 -10.22
C ALA A 394 -4.24 10.47 -9.43
N VAL A 395 -2.97 10.08 -9.40
CA VAL A 395 -2.46 9.06 -8.50
C VAL A 395 -1.23 9.58 -7.76
N GLN A 396 -1.21 9.45 -6.44
CA GLN A 396 0.01 9.63 -5.65
C GLN A 396 0.82 8.34 -5.72
N THR A 397 2.06 8.41 -6.20
CA THR A 397 3.01 7.29 -6.18
C THR A 397 4.14 7.57 -5.20
N GLY A 398 4.76 6.54 -4.63
CA GLY A 398 5.89 6.67 -3.72
C GLY A 398 5.55 7.21 -2.32
N GLY A 399 4.27 7.13 -1.91
CA GLY A 399 3.83 7.59 -0.59
C GLY A 399 4.12 9.07 -0.34
N PRO A 400 4.48 9.46 0.90
CA PRO A 400 4.77 10.83 1.27
C PRO A 400 6.06 11.38 0.62
N SER A 401 6.92 10.51 0.13
CA SER A 401 8.17 10.87 -0.55
C SER A 401 8.00 11.09 -2.06
N GLY A 402 6.87 10.69 -2.61
CA GLY A 402 6.57 10.79 -4.03
C GLY A 402 5.74 12.00 -4.41
N GLY A 403 5.06 11.94 -5.56
CA GLY A 403 4.27 13.05 -6.08
C GLY A 403 2.98 12.60 -6.75
N CYS A 404 2.11 13.55 -6.99
CA CYS A 404 0.87 13.40 -7.73
C CYS A 404 1.12 13.36 -9.24
N ILE A 405 0.61 12.34 -9.92
CA ILE A 405 0.65 12.21 -11.38
C ILE A 405 -0.75 12.43 -11.93
N PRO A 406 -0.96 13.43 -12.82
CA PRO A 406 -2.28 13.81 -13.31
C PRO A 406 -2.83 12.86 -14.38
N ALA A 407 -4.12 12.99 -14.69
CA ALA A 407 -4.81 12.22 -15.72
C ALA A 407 -4.18 12.35 -17.12
N SER A 408 -3.56 13.49 -17.44
CA SER A 408 -2.85 13.70 -18.71
C SER A 408 -1.64 12.77 -18.90
N MET A 409 -1.17 12.10 -17.85
CA MET A 409 -0.02 11.20 -17.87
C MET A 409 -0.41 9.72 -17.67
N LEU A 410 -1.69 9.36 -17.85
CA LEU A 410 -2.18 7.98 -17.70
C LEU A 410 -1.44 6.95 -18.58
N ASP A 411 -0.97 7.36 -19.74
CA ASP A 411 -0.25 6.50 -20.69
C ASP A 411 1.26 6.45 -20.45
N SER A 412 1.74 7.13 -19.40
CA SER A 412 3.15 7.07 -19.02
C SER A 412 3.51 5.71 -18.43
N PRO A 413 4.68 5.17 -18.76
CA PRO A 413 5.17 3.94 -18.16
C PRO A 413 5.51 4.15 -16.68
N ILE A 414 5.30 3.11 -15.88
CA ILE A 414 5.67 3.08 -14.47
C ILE A 414 7.06 2.47 -14.36
N ASP A 415 8.07 3.34 -14.34
CA ASP A 415 9.47 2.97 -14.06
C ASP A 415 10.17 4.10 -13.28
N TYR A 416 11.42 3.87 -12.85
CA TYR A 416 12.14 4.82 -12.00
C TYR A 416 12.36 6.16 -12.70
N GLU A 417 12.73 6.13 -13.97
CA GLU A 417 13.07 7.30 -14.75
C GLU A 417 11.84 8.14 -15.09
N SER A 418 10.78 7.49 -15.57
CA SER A 418 9.53 8.18 -15.97
C SER A 418 8.83 8.83 -14.77
N LEU A 419 8.76 8.12 -13.62
CA LEU A 419 8.17 8.70 -12.41
C LEU A 419 9.00 9.87 -11.87
N THR A 420 10.33 9.79 -11.94
CA THR A 420 11.22 10.90 -11.52
C THR A 420 11.05 12.11 -12.45
N ALA A 421 10.96 11.91 -13.75
CA ALA A 421 10.72 12.99 -14.72
C ALA A 421 9.36 13.68 -14.52
N ALA A 422 8.36 12.93 -14.06
CA ALA A 422 7.07 13.44 -13.67
C ALA A 422 7.07 14.25 -12.35
N GLY A 423 8.20 14.32 -11.62
CA GLY A 423 8.29 14.98 -10.32
C GLY A 423 7.77 14.12 -9.16
N SER A 424 7.67 12.81 -9.40
CA SER A 424 7.31 11.80 -8.40
C SER A 424 8.49 10.83 -8.18
N MET A 425 8.22 9.67 -7.60
CA MET A 425 9.18 8.57 -7.48
C MET A 425 8.46 7.23 -7.36
N MET A 426 9.21 6.14 -7.57
CA MET A 426 8.69 4.79 -7.38
C MET A 426 8.28 4.54 -5.92
N GLY A 427 9.09 5.01 -4.99
CA GLY A 427 8.92 4.72 -3.57
C GLY A 427 8.92 3.22 -3.28
N SER A 428 8.32 2.84 -2.16
CA SER A 428 8.13 1.43 -1.80
C SER A 428 7.09 0.72 -2.70
N GLY A 429 6.22 1.47 -3.38
CA GLY A 429 5.18 0.95 -4.28
C GLY A 429 3.75 1.30 -3.87
N GLY A 430 3.58 2.31 -2.98
CA GLY A 430 2.26 2.84 -2.66
C GLY A 430 1.66 3.59 -3.86
N MET A 431 0.41 3.28 -4.22
CA MET A 431 -0.39 3.97 -5.22
C MET A 431 -1.74 4.36 -4.63
N ILE A 432 -1.95 5.66 -4.42
CA ILE A 432 -3.21 6.19 -3.88
C ILE A 432 -3.95 6.90 -5.02
N VAL A 433 -5.00 6.27 -5.51
CA VAL A 433 -5.81 6.77 -6.62
C VAL A 433 -6.79 7.82 -6.14
N MET A 434 -6.96 8.89 -6.90
CA MET A 434 -7.80 10.04 -6.61
C MET A 434 -8.81 10.25 -7.74
N ASP A 435 -10.06 10.56 -7.36
CA ASP A 435 -11.15 10.93 -8.27
C ASP A 435 -11.33 12.46 -8.34
N GLU A 436 -12.26 12.91 -9.15
CA GLU A 436 -12.60 14.33 -9.34
C GLU A 436 -13.03 15.03 -8.04
N ASP A 437 -13.54 14.30 -7.05
CA ASP A 437 -13.95 14.84 -5.75
C ASP A 437 -12.80 14.92 -4.72
N THR A 438 -11.57 14.67 -5.14
CA THR A 438 -10.38 14.75 -4.27
C THR A 438 -9.73 16.13 -4.37
N CYS A 439 -9.55 16.82 -3.26
CA CYS A 439 -8.85 18.11 -3.18
C CYS A 439 -7.33 17.89 -3.09
N VAL A 440 -6.58 18.33 -4.08
CA VAL A 440 -5.12 18.14 -4.09
C VAL A 440 -4.38 18.97 -3.04
N VAL A 441 -4.94 20.12 -2.64
CA VAL A 441 -4.38 20.94 -1.55
C VAL A 441 -4.48 20.21 -0.20
N ASP A 442 -5.62 19.55 0.04
CA ASP A 442 -5.83 18.74 1.26
C ASP A 442 -4.95 17.50 1.26
N VAL A 443 -4.74 16.86 0.10
CA VAL A 443 -3.80 15.73 -0.08
C VAL A 443 -2.37 16.16 0.20
N ALA A 444 -1.91 17.27 -0.37
CA ALA A 444 -0.57 17.81 -0.11
C ALA A 444 -0.38 18.11 1.38
N LYS A 445 -1.39 18.75 2.00
CA LYS A 445 -1.39 19.00 3.45
C LYS A 445 -1.28 17.73 4.28
N PHE A 446 -2.03 16.68 3.92
CA PHE A 446 -1.99 15.39 4.60
C PHE A 446 -0.59 14.78 4.60
N PHE A 447 0.09 14.78 3.44
CA PHE A 447 1.44 14.23 3.35
C PHE A 447 2.49 15.08 4.08
N ILE A 448 2.37 16.41 4.05
CA ILE A 448 3.26 17.28 4.82
C ILE A 448 3.04 17.09 6.32
N GLN A 449 1.78 16.99 6.79
CA GLN A 449 1.49 16.68 8.18
C GLN A 449 2.14 15.36 8.59
N PHE A 450 1.96 14.30 7.80
CA PHE A 450 2.55 13.00 8.07
C PHE A 450 4.09 13.07 8.17
N THR A 451 4.76 13.72 7.21
CA THR A 451 6.22 13.81 7.22
C THR A 451 6.76 14.74 8.30
N ASN A 452 5.97 15.74 8.71
CA ASN A 452 6.28 16.58 9.86
C ASN A 452 6.25 15.78 11.17
N ASP A 453 5.18 15.01 11.38
CA ASP A 453 5.01 14.15 12.56
C ASP A 453 6.10 13.06 12.65
N GLU A 454 6.62 12.60 11.51
CA GLU A 454 7.63 11.55 11.38
C GLU A 454 9.08 12.07 11.26
N SER A 455 9.27 13.39 11.29
CA SER A 455 10.61 14.00 11.24
C SER A 455 11.39 13.70 12.51
N CYS A 456 12.65 13.26 12.38
CA CYS A 456 13.54 13.08 13.54
C CYS A 456 13.98 14.41 14.20
N GLY A 457 13.70 15.56 13.57
CA GLY A 457 14.02 16.89 14.08
C GLY A 457 15.50 17.31 13.96
N LYS A 458 16.40 16.48 13.42
CA LYS A 458 17.82 16.75 13.35
C LYS A 458 18.19 17.92 12.45
N CYS A 459 17.65 17.96 11.22
CA CYS A 459 17.92 19.05 10.26
C CYS A 459 16.96 20.21 10.49
N VAL A 460 17.46 21.43 10.61
CA VAL A 460 16.65 22.64 10.71
C VAL A 460 15.75 22.79 9.49
N SER A 461 16.29 22.58 8.28
CA SER A 461 15.56 22.65 7.02
C SER A 461 14.36 21.71 6.97
N CYS A 462 14.48 20.49 7.46
CA CYS A 462 13.38 19.52 7.54
C CYS A 462 12.37 19.92 8.63
N ARG A 463 12.83 20.12 9.88
CA ARG A 463 11.98 20.42 11.04
C ARG A 463 11.18 21.70 10.87
N GLU A 464 11.87 22.83 10.71
CA GLU A 464 11.21 24.14 10.58
C GLU A 464 10.52 24.31 9.20
N GLY A 465 11.12 23.71 8.16
CA GLY A 465 10.58 23.78 6.81
C GLY A 465 9.26 23.02 6.66
N SER A 466 9.12 21.84 7.29
CA SER A 466 7.85 21.09 7.28
C SER A 466 6.75 21.82 8.05
N ASP A 467 7.06 22.43 9.21
CA ASP A 467 6.13 23.24 9.98
C ASP A 467 5.62 24.43 9.14
N ALA A 468 6.53 25.15 8.50
CA ALA A 468 6.16 26.32 7.68
C ALA A 468 5.34 25.92 6.43
N LEU A 469 5.69 24.82 5.74
CA LEU A 469 4.88 24.29 4.62
C LEU A 469 3.47 23.92 5.09
N LEU A 470 3.37 23.24 6.25
CA LEU A 470 2.10 22.83 6.83
C LEU A 470 1.23 24.02 7.25
N GLU A 471 1.82 25.05 7.84
CA GLU A 471 1.12 26.29 8.18
C GLU A 471 0.48 26.93 6.96
N VAL A 472 1.26 27.08 5.86
CA VAL A 472 0.75 27.68 4.64
C VAL A 472 -0.36 26.86 4.01
N LEU A 473 -0.20 25.53 3.89
CA LEU A 473 -1.23 24.63 3.36
C LEU A 473 -2.50 24.64 4.22
N THR A 474 -2.34 24.72 5.54
CA THR A 474 -3.46 24.84 6.47
C THR A 474 -4.20 26.17 6.26
N ARG A 475 -3.46 27.27 6.11
CA ARG A 475 -4.02 28.59 5.82
C ARG A 475 -4.78 28.61 4.50
N ILE A 476 -4.23 28.01 3.43
CA ILE A 476 -4.89 27.92 2.13
C ILE A 476 -6.17 27.08 2.23
N SER A 477 -6.10 25.88 2.80
CA SER A 477 -7.26 24.99 2.95
C SER A 477 -8.33 25.50 3.90
N SER A 478 -7.99 26.44 4.80
CA SER A 478 -8.94 27.12 5.70
C SER A 478 -9.59 28.38 5.12
N GLY A 479 -9.23 28.78 3.90
CA GLY A 479 -9.77 30.01 3.27
C GLY A 479 -9.03 31.28 3.63
N SER A 480 -7.96 31.19 4.43
CA SER A 480 -7.13 32.33 4.86
C SER A 480 -5.86 32.48 4.01
N GLY A 481 -5.77 31.75 2.89
CA GLY A 481 -4.67 31.85 1.94
C GLY A 481 -4.48 33.26 1.39
N ARG A 482 -3.23 33.65 1.16
CA ARG A 482 -2.80 34.99 0.78
C ARG A 482 -2.08 34.97 -0.56
N GLU A 483 -2.04 36.08 -1.24
CA GLU A 483 -1.17 36.29 -2.40
C GLU A 483 0.30 36.10 -2.00
N GLY A 484 1.08 35.39 -2.82
CA GLY A 484 2.47 34.99 -2.52
C GLY A 484 2.61 33.64 -1.79
N ASP A 485 1.54 33.02 -1.32
CA ASP A 485 1.60 31.71 -0.62
C ASP A 485 2.09 30.58 -1.56
N ILE A 486 1.74 30.64 -2.84
CA ILE A 486 2.16 29.63 -3.83
C ILE A 486 3.66 29.73 -4.08
N GLU A 487 4.16 30.93 -4.32
CA GLU A 487 5.57 31.23 -4.57
C GLU A 487 6.42 30.86 -3.34
N PHE A 488 5.90 31.12 -2.15
CA PHE A 488 6.56 30.75 -0.90
C PHE A 488 6.65 29.21 -0.74
N LEU A 489 5.57 28.45 -1.06
CA LEU A 489 5.58 26.99 -1.02
C LEU A 489 6.60 26.41 -2.01
N GLU A 490 6.72 26.98 -3.21
CA GLU A 490 7.70 26.56 -4.22
C GLU A 490 9.13 26.81 -3.74
N GLU A 491 9.45 28.03 -3.29
CA GLU A 491 10.79 28.43 -2.83
C GLU A 491 11.22 27.62 -1.59
N LEU A 492 10.35 27.56 -0.58
CA LEU A 492 10.62 26.80 0.64
C LEU A 492 10.74 25.30 0.35
N GLY A 493 9.89 24.76 -0.53
CA GLY A 493 9.95 23.36 -0.93
C GLY A 493 11.30 22.99 -1.55
N HIS A 494 11.82 23.79 -2.44
CA HIS A 494 13.16 23.60 -3.01
C HIS A 494 14.26 23.74 -1.95
N THR A 495 14.15 24.73 -1.06
CA THR A 495 15.12 24.92 0.04
C THR A 495 15.17 23.72 0.98
N VAL A 496 14.01 23.17 1.39
CA VAL A 496 13.93 21.98 2.24
C VAL A 496 14.55 20.77 1.54
N LYS A 497 14.25 20.59 0.25
CA LYS A 497 14.80 19.50 -0.56
C LYS A 497 16.31 19.52 -0.62
N ASP A 498 16.90 20.68 -0.89
CA ASP A 498 18.34 20.82 -1.15
C ASP A 498 19.17 20.85 0.14
N ALA A 499 18.61 21.35 1.26
CA ALA A 499 19.32 21.54 2.51
C ALA A 499 19.12 20.39 3.52
N SER A 500 18.27 19.39 3.24
CA SER A 500 18.01 18.29 4.16
C SER A 500 19.02 17.16 4.02
N MET A 501 19.38 16.53 5.15
CA MET A 501 20.45 15.54 5.21
C MET A 501 20.05 14.16 4.67
N CYS A 502 18.81 13.71 4.89
CA CYS A 502 18.34 12.37 4.52
C CYS A 502 17.20 12.39 3.53
N GLY A 503 16.87 11.22 2.97
CA GLY A 503 15.80 11.04 1.98
C GLY A 503 14.44 11.55 2.43
N LEU A 504 14.08 11.45 3.73
CA LEU A 504 12.80 11.97 4.23
C LEU A 504 12.70 13.48 3.96
N GLY A 505 13.63 14.29 4.45
CA GLY A 505 13.58 15.75 4.23
C GLY A 505 13.80 16.16 2.77
N GLN A 506 14.64 15.42 2.02
CA GLN A 506 14.88 15.69 0.59
C GLN A 506 13.65 15.43 -0.29
N THR A 507 12.75 14.55 0.13
CA THR A 507 11.55 14.18 -0.65
C THR A 507 10.26 14.73 -0.06
N LEU A 508 10.27 15.18 1.19
CA LEU A 508 9.13 15.78 1.90
C LEU A 508 8.33 16.80 1.07
N PRO A 509 8.97 17.74 0.32
CA PRO A 509 8.20 18.73 -0.45
C PRO A 509 7.63 18.21 -1.77
N ASN A 510 7.96 16.99 -2.22
CA ASN A 510 7.51 16.46 -3.51
C ASN A 510 5.98 16.47 -3.69
N PRO A 511 5.14 16.08 -2.71
CA PRO A 511 3.69 16.18 -2.84
C PRO A 511 3.21 17.62 -3.12
N VAL A 512 3.80 18.61 -2.47
CA VAL A 512 3.48 20.03 -2.68
C VAL A 512 3.94 20.48 -4.06
N LEU A 513 5.21 20.25 -4.40
CA LEU A 513 5.79 20.69 -5.67
C LEU A 513 5.10 20.06 -6.88
N SER A 514 4.74 18.76 -6.80
CA SER A 514 4.02 18.08 -7.88
C SER A 514 2.57 18.56 -8.02
N THR A 515 1.86 18.78 -6.91
CA THR A 515 0.49 19.32 -6.96
C THR A 515 0.47 20.76 -7.43
N LEU A 516 1.43 21.60 -7.08
CA LEU A 516 1.59 22.94 -7.65
C LEU A 516 1.90 22.91 -9.15
N ARG A 517 2.75 21.98 -9.59
CA ARG A 517 3.10 21.82 -11.01
C ARG A 517 1.89 21.47 -11.89
N TYR A 518 1.00 20.60 -11.41
CA TYR A 518 -0.07 20.03 -12.23
C TYR A 518 -1.47 20.58 -11.93
N PHE A 519 -1.69 21.19 -10.76
CA PHE A 519 -2.99 21.63 -10.25
C PHE A 519 -2.91 23.02 -9.61
N ARG A 520 -2.07 23.89 -10.14
CA ARG A 520 -1.89 25.27 -9.63
C ARG A 520 -3.21 26.03 -9.55
N ASP A 521 -4.10 25.80 -10.52
CA ASP A 521 -5.43 26.37 -10.58
C ASP A 521 -6.29 26.06 -9.34
N GLU A 522 -6.15 24.88 -8.76
CA GLU A 522 -6.86 24.55 -7.50
C GLU A 522 -6.33 25.36 -6.32
N TYR A 523 -5.03 25.58 -6.23
CA TYR A 523 -4.45 26.47 -5.21
C TYR A 523 -4.94 27.90 -5.39
N GLU A 524 -4.94 28.40 -6.62
CA GLU A 524 -5.46 29.74 -6.93
C GLU A 524 -6.94 29.88 -6.60
N ALA A 525 -7.76 28.87 -6.89
CA ALA A 525 -9.17 28.85 -6.50
C ALA A 525 -9.35 28.96 -4.98
N HIS A 526 -8.54 28.23 -4.20
CA HIS A 526 -8.59 28.32 -2.73
C HIS A 526 -8.17 29.69 -2.20
N ILE A 527 -7.15 30.31 -2.83
CA ILE A 527 -6.59 31.58 -2.38
C ILE A 527 -7.44 32.77 -2.83
N LYS A 528 -7.72 32.86 -4.15
CA LYS A 528 -8.37 34.03 -4.78
C LYS A 528 -9.89 33.98 -4.69
N GLU A 529 -10.47 32.80 -4.97
CA GLU A 529 -11.92 32.62 -5.07
C GLU A 529 -12.54 32.11 -3.76
N LYS A 530 -11.72 31.78 -2.77
CA LYS A 530 -12.14 31.11 -1.51
C LYS A 530 -13.02 29.89 -1.79
N ARG A 531 -12.65 29.13 -2.81
CA ARG A 531 -13.39 28.00 -3.37
C ARG A 531 -12.56 26.72 -3.32
N CYS A 532 -13.15 25.64 -2.83
CA CYS A 532 -12.58 24.30 -2.94
C CYS A 532 -13.30 23.55 -4.09
N PRO A 533 -12.68 23.37 -5.27
CA PRO A 533 -13.33 22.73 -6.40
C PRO A 533 -13.88 21.33 -6.10
N ALA A 534 -13.16 20.55 -5.29
CA ALA A 534 -13.56 19.22 -4.84
C ALA A 534 -14.55 19.21 -3.65
N LEU A 535 -14.94 20.37 -3.13
CA LEU A 535 -15.86 20.49 -1.99
C LEU A 535 -15.39 19.75 -0.71
N VAL A 536 -14.08 19.63 -0.47
CA VAL A 536 -13.49 18.89 0.67
C VAL A 536 -13.18 19.80 1.84
N CYS A 537 -12.59 20.98 1.58
CA CYS A 537 -12.07 21.87 2.61
C CYS A 537 -13.20 22.50 3.44
N LYS A 538 -13.38 22.04 4.68
CA LYS A 538 -14.54 22.37 5.54
C LYS A 538 -14.79 23.86 5.71
N ASN A 539 -13.75 24.68 5.77
CA ASN A 539 -13.91 26.13 5.97
C ASN A 539 -14.33 26.86 4.69
N LEU A 540 -14.17 26.22 3.53
CA LEU A 540 -14.53 26.74 2.21
C LEU A 540 -15.87 26.21 1.68
N ILE A 541 -16.57 25.38 2.45
CA ILE A 541 -17.85 24.81 2.06
C ILE A 541 -18.95 25.21 3.03
N ARG A 542 -20.18 25.22 2.50
CA ARG A 542 -21.40 25.31 3.30
C ARG A 542 -22.41 24.29 2.82
N TYR A 543 -23.25 23.83 3.75
CA TYR A 543 -24.45 23.08 3.41
C TYR A 543 -25.61 24.07 3.34
N TYR A 544 -26.36 23.98 2.26
CA TYR A 544 -27.49 24.83 1.96
C TYR A 544 -28.72 23.99 1.67
N ILE A 545 -29.89 24.44 2.09
CA ILE A 545 -31.15 23.79 1.76
C ILE A 545 -31.86 24.63 0.71
N ASP A 546 -31.95 24.12 -0.49
CA ASP A 546 -32.65 24.73 -1.62
C ASP A 546 -34.13 24.91 -1.24
N PRO A 547 -34.60 26.19 -1.09
CA PRO A 547 -35.96 26.43 -0.67
C PRO A 547 -36.98 25.94 -1.70
N ASP A 548 -36.66 25.91 -2.99
CA ASP A 548 -37.59 25.49 -4.02
C ASP A 548 -37.81 23.97 -4.06
N LYS A 549 -36.86 23.21 -3.51
CA LYS A 549 -36.90 21.75 -3.48
C LYS A 549 -37.31 21.16 -2.13
N CYS A 550 -37.04 21.85 -1.02
CA CYS A 550 -37.28 21.31 0.32
C CYS A 550 -38.76 21.01 0.56
N ALA A 551 -39.09 19.80 0.93
CA ALA A 551 -40.45 19.36 1.22
C ALA A 551 -40.87 19.46 2.69
N GLY A 552 -40.02 19.99 3.56
CA GLY A 552 -40.29 20.11 5.01
C GLY A 552 -40.50 18.77 5.71
N CYS A 553 -39.73 17.74 5.32
CA CYS A 553 -39.94 16.35 5.80
C CYS A 553 -39.26 15.99 7.13
N LEU A 554 -38.58 16.93 7.77
CA LEU A 554 -37.91 16.83 9.07
C LEU A 554 -36.73 15.86 9.15
N LYS A 555 -36.33 15.15 8.08
CA LYS A 555 -35.25 14.15 8.12
C LYS A 555 -33.91 14.77 8.50
N CYS A 556 -33.48 15.83 7.80
CA CYS A 556 -32.23 16.52 8.06
C CYS A 556 -32.18 17.14 9.46
N LEU A 557 -33.32 17.71 9.94
CA LEU A 557 -33.43 18.29 11.26
C LEU A 557 -33.22 17.24 12.36
N LYS A 558 -33.87 16.07 12.25
CA LYS A 558 -33.76 14.98 13.24
C LYS A 558 -32.38 14.32 13.27
N THR A 559 -31.64 14.38 12.17
CA THR A 559 -30.33 13.72 12.04
C THR A 559 -29.18 14.68 12.43
N CYS A 560 -29.42 15.99 12.52
CA CYS A 560 -28.36 16.94 12.83
C CYS A 560 -27.81 16.76 14.26
N PRO A 561 -26.56 16.34 14.45
CA PRO A 561 -26.03 16.01 15.78
C PRO A 561 -25.82 17.24 16.68
N VAL A 562 -25.73 18.44 16.07
CA VAL A 562 -25.47 19.70 16.78
C VAL A 562 -26.68 20.64 16.79
N GLY A 563 -27.83 20.19 16.29
CA GLY A 563 -29.04 21.01 16.25
C GLY A 563 -28.91 22.30 15.41
N ALA A 564 -28.08 22.28 14.38
CA ALA A 564 -27.85 23.42 13.49
C ALA A 564 -28.99 23.64 12.47
N ILE A 565 -30.01 22.79 12.43
CA ILE A 565 -31.09 22.88 11.44
C ILE A 565 -32.40 23.25 12.16
N THR A 566 -33.05 24.31 11.68
CA THR A 566 -34.35 24.74 12.13
C THR A 566 -35.40 24.53 11.04
N GLY A 567 -36.65 24.28 11.42
CA GLY A 567 -37.77 24.09 10.53
C GLY A 567 -38.90 23.29 11.16
N GLU A 568 -40.05 23.27 10.48
CA GLU A 568 -41.25 22.56 10.89
C GLU A 568 -41.76 21.65 9.75
N LEU A 569 -42.68 20.76 10.05
CA LEU A 569 -43.33 19.92 9.06
C LEU A 569 -44.02 20.76 7.97
N LYS A 570 -43.67 20.54 6.70
CA LYS A 570 -44.12 21.30 5.53
C LYS A 570 -43.58 22.74 5.44
N TYR A 571 -42.60 23.11 6.25
CA TYR A 571 -41.84 24.35 6.14
C TYR A 571 -40.44 24.07 5.59
N VAL A 572 -39.86 25.08 4.94
CA VAL A 572 -38.47 25.03 4.48
C VAL A 572 -37.55 25.00 5.69
N HIS A 573 -36.64 24.07 5.71
CA HIS A 573 -35.61 24.03 6.75
C HIS A 573 -34.44 24.97 6.41
N ILE A 574 -33.81 25.50 7.45
CA ILE A 574 -32.68 26.43 7.37
C ILE A 574 -31.52 25.85 8.18
N ILE A 575 -30.29 26.00 7.67
CA ILE A 575 -29.07 25.59 8.38
C ILE A 575 -28.38 26.80 8.97
N ASP A 576 -28.27 26.84 10.29
CA ASP A 576 -27.43 27.78 11.02
C ASP A 576 -25.96 27.47 10.76
N GLN A 577 -25.29 28.33 9.99
CA GLN A 577 -23.90 28.10 9.53
C GLN A 577 -22.88 28.20 10.67
N ASP A 578 -23.20 28.94 11.73
CA ASP A 578 -22.30 29.13 12.88
C ASP A 578 -22.31 27.90 13.79
N LYS A 579 -23.44 27.20 13.88
CA LYS A 579 -23.56 25.92 14.61
C LYS A 579 -23.17 24.71 13.78
N CYS A 580 -23.20 24.82 12.46
CA CYS A 580 -22.98 23.69 11.55
C CYS A 580 -21.54 23.19 11.59
N THR A 581 -21.32 21.94 12.00
CA THR A 581 -20.00 21.25 11.99
C THR A 581 -19.60 20.70 10.62
N LYS A 582 -20.44 20.90 9.61
CA LYS A 582 -20.20 20.47 8.23
C LYS A 582 -19.98 18.96 8.06
N CYS A 583 -20.66 18.15 8.88
CA CYS A 583 -20.54 16.69 8.89
C CYS A 583 -21.18 15.98 7.69
N GLY A 584 -22.07 16.64 6.93
CA GLY A 584 -22.71 16.10 5.74
C GLY A 584 -23.94 15.22 5.96
N GLN A 585 -24.29 14.83 7.17
CA GLN A 585 -25.42 13.92 7.46
C GLN A 585 -26.76 14.41 6.90
N CYS A 586 -26.98 15.72 6.87
CA CYS A 586 -28.19 16.30 6.29
C CYS A 586 -28.31 16.05 4.77
N LEU A 587 -27.18 16.00 4.07
CA LEU A 587 -27.13 15.68 2.64
C LEU A 587 -27.47 14.20 2.40
N GLU A 588 -26.88 13.29 3.19
CA GLU A 588 -27.09 11.84 3.06
C GLU A 588 -28.54 11.42 3.31
N VAL A 589 -29.21 12.04 4.30
CA VAL A 589 -30.59 11.67 4.64
C VAL A 589 -31.65 12.37 3.79
N CYS A 590 -31.25 13.36 2.99
CA CYS A 590 -32.17 14.04 2.10
C CYS A 590 -32.64 13.09 1.00
N PRO A 591 -33.95 12.84 0.86
CA PRO A 591 -34.41 11.87 -0.13
C PRO A 591 -33.94 12.24 -1.54
N PRO A 592 -33.41 11.28 -2.35
CA PRO A 592 -32.89 11.56 -3.68
C PRO A 592 -33.91 12.22 -4.63
N LYS A 593 -35.21 11.92 -4.45
CA LYS A 593 -36.30 12.54 -5.22
C LYS A 593 -36.53 14.03 -4.87
N ILE A 594 -36.08 14.48 -3.69
CA ILE A 594 -36.19 15.86 -3.23
C ILE A 594 -34.89 16.60 -3.53
N ALA A 595 -33.76 16.02 -3.15
CA ALA A 595 -32.39 16.54 -3.37
C ALA A 595 -32.26 18.05 -3.04
N ALA A 596 -32.87 18.45 -1.91
CA ALA A 596 -32.89 19.87 -1.50
C ALA A 596 -31.62 20.32 -0.79
N VAL A 597 -30.92 19.40 -0.08
CA VAL A 597 -29.66 19.74 0.56
C VAL A 597 -28.55 19.75 -0.47
N LYS A 598 -27.79 20.84 -0.53
CA LYS A 598 -26.64 21.00 -1.43
C LYS A 598 -25.40 21.35 -0.62
N LYS A 599 -24.26 20.98 -1.14
CA LYS A 599 -22.94 21.38 -0.67
C LYS A 599 -22.37 22.39 -1.66
N VAL A 600 -21.97 23.56 -1.20
CA VAL A 600 -21.59 24.70 -2.04
C VAL A 600 -20.30 25.34 -1.56
N THR A 601 -19.61 26.09 -2.45
CA THR A 601 -18.33 26.75 -2.17
C THR A 601 -18.15 28.02 -3.00
N GLY A 602 -17.27 28.93 -2.57
CA GLY A 602 -16.87 30.12 -3.33
C GLY A 602 -18.05 31.04 -3.67
N ASN A 603 -18.12 31.51 -4.91
CA ASN A 603 -19.13 32.46 -5.39
C ASN A 603 -20.56 31.91 -5.32
N ASP A 604 -20.75 30.59 -5.40
CA ASP A 604 -22.07 29.97 -5.21
C ASP A 604 -22.66 30.33 -3.84
N LEU A 605 -21.81 30.70 -2.85
CA LEU A 605 -22.25 31.17 -1.53
C LEU A 605 -22.87 32.56 -1.54
N GLN A 606 -22.50 33.41 -2.51
CA GLN A 606 -23.00 34.77 -2.65
C GLN A 606 -24.32 34.84 -3.42
N GLU A 607 -24.56 33.88 -4.31
CA GLU A 607 -25.77 33.79 -5.13
C GLU A 607 -26.95 33.13 -4.40
N LEU A 608 -26.67 32.44 -3.29
CA LEU A 608 -27.70 31.76 -2.52
C LEU A 608 -28.35 32.72 -1.52
N GLU A 609 -29.55 33.20 -1.84
CA GLU A 609 -30.41 33.89 -0.84
C GLU A 609 -30.66 32.95 0.34
N GLN A 610 -30.01 33.22 1.47
CA GLN A 610 -30.36 32.55 2.72
C GLN A 610 -31.69 33.10 3.20
N LEU A 611 -32.68 32.22 3.33
CA LEU A 611 -33.89 32.56 4.05
C LEU A 611 -33.51 32.91 5.52
N SER A 612 -33.89 34.10 5.96
CA SER A 612 -33.73 34.52 7.36
C SER A 612 -34.79 33.87 8.26
N GLU A 613 -35.91 33.44 7.70
CA GLU A 613 -37.05 32.87 8.40
C GLU A 613 -37.59 31.62 7.69
N ILE A 614 -38.16 30.68 8.46
CA ILE A 614 -38.84 29.51 7.93
C ILE A 614 -40.13 29.90 7.19
N ILE A 615 -40.30 29.47 5.95
CA ILE A 615 -41.50 29.75 5.15
C ILE A 615 -42.23 28.44 4.80
N PRO A 616 -43.57 28.47 4.65
CA PRO A 616 -44.34 27.30 4.22
C PRO A 616 -43.91 26.82 2.82
N CYS A 617 -43.75 25.50 2.63
CA CYS A 617 -43.42 24.93 1.32
C CYS A 617 -44.46 25.23 0.25
N ALA A 618 -45.72 25.52 0.64
CA ALA A 618 -46.82 25.83 -0.30
C ALA A 618 -46.74 27.26 -0.86
N GLU A 619 -46.09 28.23 -0.17
CA GLU A 619 -46.04 29.62 -0.62
C GLU A 619 -45.05 29.89 -1.73
N ARG A 620 -44.08 28.96 -1.96
CA ARG A 620 -43.04 29.04 -2.99
C ARG A 620 -43.51 28.82 -4.40
N ARG A 621 -44.60 28.06 -4.57
CA ARG A 621 -45.16 27.76 -5.90
C ARG A 621 -45.92 28.93 -6.52
N LYS A 622 -45.95 30.08 -5.84
CA LYS A 622 -46.64 31.30 -6.28
C LYS A 622 -45.72 32.48 -6.66
N LYS A 623 -44.39 32.33 -6.55
CA LYS A 623 -43.38 33.24 -7.10
C LYS A 623 -42.67 32.55 -8.28
#